data_4c18062b9822fdd67dff540200285d6c
#
_entry.id   4c18062b9822fdd67dff540200285d6c
#
_cell.length_a   1.000
_cell.length_b   1.000
_cell.length_c   1.000
_cell.angle_alpha   90.00
_cell.angle_beta   90.00
_cell.angle_gamma   90.00
#
_symmetry.space_group_name_H-M   'P 1'
#
loop_
_entity.id
_entity.type
_entity.pdbx_description
1 polymer ?
#
loop_
_entity_poly.entity_id
_entity_poly.type
_entity_poly.pdbx_seq_one_letter_code
_entity_poly.pdbx_strand_id
1 'polypeptide(L)'
;MQPFDYIKPETIEDASALLLKHNGRARPFAGMTDLLIRIERGFFHPQVVVDIKDLPGMRDLLVVRNGDLRIGAAITMNQVALSPLVQSGWPLLAEGCASVASYQLRNRATVGGNLCNASPAADSAPALICYGA
;
A
#
# COMPACT_ATOMS: atom_id res chain seq x y z
N MET A 1 1.80 23.53 -2.39
CA MET A 1 0.85 22.40 -2.65
C MET A 1 -0.50 22.99 -3.02
N GLN A 2 -1.14 22.53 -4.11
CA GLN A 2 -2.51 22.92 -4.44
C GLN A 2 -3.49 22.17 -3.54
N PRO A 3 -4.65 22.78 -3.17
CA PRO A 3 -5.67 22.08 -2.40
C PRO A 3 -6.28 20.93 -3.22
N PHE A 4 -6.67 19.89 -2.53
CA PHE A 4 -7.36 18.73 -3.09
C PHE A 4 -8.45 18.26 -2.11
N ASP A 5 -9.48 17.63 -2.64
CA ASP A 5 -10.54 17.03 -1.82
C ASP A 5 -10.08 15.65 -1.31
N TYR A 6 -10.45 15.33 -0.08
CA TYR A 6 -10.26 14.03 0.52
C TYR A 6 -11.59 13.28 0.56
N ILE A 7 -11.62 12.08 -0.03
CA ILE A 7 -12.82 11.23 -0.04
C ILE A 7 -12.44 9.84 0.49
N LYS A 8 -13.27 9.34 1.40
CA LYS A 8 -13.16 7.99 1.95
C LYS A 8 -14.38 7.17 1.53
N PRO A 9 -14.30 6.36 0.47
CA PRO A 9 -15.39 5.48 0.04
C PRO A 9 -15.56 4.31 0.99
N GLU A 10 -16.77 3.73 1.01
CA GLU A 10 -17.09 2.56 1.84
C GLU A 10 -16.95 1.25 1.08
N THR A 11 -17.03 1.29 -0.26
CA THR A 11 -16.94 0.12 -1.12
C THR A 11 -15.86 0.26 -2.18
N ILE A 12 -15.40 -0.88 -2.74
CA ILE A 12 -14.44 -0.92 -3.85
C ILE A 12 -15.08 -0.32 -5.11
N GLU A 13 -16.38 -0.56 -5.31
CA GLU A 13 -17.17 -0.05 -6.42
C GLU A 13 -17.21 1.49 -6.39
N ASP A 14 -17.47 2.09 -5.22
CA ASP A 14 -17.48 3.54 -5.04
C ASP A 14 -16.09 4.15 -5.28
N ALA A 15 -15.04 3.50 -4.77
CA ALA A 15 -13.66 3.92 -5.01
C ALA A 15 -13.34 3.91 -6.51
N SER A 16 -13.72 2.84 -7.22
CA SER A 16 -13.51 2.69 -8.66
C SER A 16 -14.30 3.75 -9.46
N ALA A 17 -15.55 3.99 -9.08
CA ALA A 17 -16.38 5.01 -9.72
C ALA A 17 -15.80 6.42 -9.55
N LEU A 18 -15.28 6.74 -8.36
CA LEU A 18 -14.60 8.02 -8.10
C LEU A 18 -13.35 8.20 -8.99
N LEU A 19 -12.52 7.15 -9.10
CA LEU A 19 -11.31 7.19 -9.92
C LEU A 19 -11.65 7.39 -11.40
N LEU A 20 -12.66 6.68 -11.90
CA LEU A 20 -13.16 6.82 -13.29
C LEU A 20 -13.73 8.21 -13.54
N LYS A 21 -14.58 8.72 -12.66
CA LYS A 21 -15.22 10.05 -12.76
C LYS A 21 -14.19 11.16 -12.92
N HIS A 22 -13.09 11.09 -12.20
CA HIS A 22 -12.05 12.13 -12.20
C HIS A 22 -10.99 11.95 -13.29
N ASN A 23 -11.05 10.87 -14.08
CA ASN A 23 -10.22 10.63 -15.27
C ASN A 23 -8.73 11.01 -15.08
N GLY A 24 -8.07 10.35 -14.13
CA GLY A 24 -6.64 10.56 -13.83
C GLY A 24 -6.33 11.74 -12.91
N ARG A 25 -7.32 12.57 -12.53
CA ARG A 25 -7.18 13.66 -11.56
C ARG A 25 -7.51 13.23 -10.12
N ALA A 26 -7.97 12.01 -9.91
CA ALA A 26 -8.03 11.37 -8.60
C ALA A 26 -6.83 10.44 -8.39
N ARG A 27 -6.38 10.32 -7.15
CA ARG A 27 -5.31 9.40 -6.75
C ARG A 27 -5.75 8.55 -5.56
N PRO A 28 -5.73 7.22 -5.69
CA PRO A 28 -5.93 6.35 -4.52
C PRO A 28 -4.69 6.43 -3.63
N PHE A 29 -4.88 6.32 -2.34
CA PHE A 29 -3.79 6.21 -1.40
C PHE A 29 -4.10 5.28 -0.23
N ALA A 30 -3.05 4.64 0.28
CA ALA A 30 -3.04 3.91 1.53
C ALA A 30 -2.11 4.60 2.55
N GLY A 31 -0.81 4.36 2.49
CA GLY A 31 0.17 4.98 3.39
C GLY A 31 0.43 6.47 3.16
N MET A 32 0.30 6.92 1.93
CA MET A 32 0.55 8.30 1.45
C MET A 32 2.02 8.77 1.55
N THR A 33 2.93 7.91 1.94
CA THR A 33 4.34 8.26 2.20
C THR A 33 5.09 8.76 0.97
N ASP A 34 4.81 8.22 -0.20
CA ASP A 34 5.38 8.67 -1.47
C ASP A 34 4.48 9.69 -2.18
N LEU A 35 3.17 9.46 -2.16
CA LEU A 35 2.22 10.30 -2.88
C LEU A 35 2.24 11.75 -2.37
N LEU A 36 2.30 11.96 -1.05
CA LEU A 36 2.34 13.30 -0.47
C LEU A 36 3.57 14.07 -0.92
N ILE A 37 4.75 13.44 -0.89
CA ILE A 37 6.01 14.04 -1.34
C ILE A 37 5.94 14.42 -2.81
N ARG A 38 5.34 13.56 -3.65
CA ARG A 38 5.18 13.84 -5.08
C ARG A 38 4.21 15.00 -5.34
N ILE A 39 3.16 15.13 -4.54
CA ILE A 39 2.24 16.28 -4.60
C ILE A 39 2.96 17.57 -4.16
N GLU A 40 3.69 17.53 -3.06
CA GLU A 40 4.45 18.69 -2.55
C GLU A 40 5.50 19.18 -3.54
N ARG A 41 6.19 18.25 -4.20
CA ARG A 41 7.20 18.55 -5.23
C ARG A 41 6.61 18.91 -6.60
N GLY A 42 5.28 18.89 -6.74
CA GLY A 42 4.61 19.27 -7.99
C GLY A 42 4.64 18.22 -9.11
N PHE A 43 4.99 16.95 -8.80
CA PHE A 43 4.90 15.87 -9.79
C PHE A 43 3.47 15.42 -10.04
N PHE A 44 2.58 15.59 -9.06
CA PHE A 44 1.17 15.31 -9.18
C PHE A 44 0.33 16.49 -8.68
N HIS A 45 -0.77 16.76 -9.36
CA HIS A 45 -1.76 17.78 -9.00
C HIS A 45 -3.16 17.15 -8.95
N PRO A 46 -3.43 16.23 -8.03
CA PRO A 46 -4.74 15.61 -7.93
C PRO A 46 -5.79 16.64 -7.51
N GLN A 47 -6.99 16.51 -8.04
CA GLN A 47 -8.17 17.22 -7.52
C GLN A 47 -8.78 16.49 -6.33
N VAL A 48 -8.63 15.16 -6.30
CA VAL A 48 -9.18 14.29 -5.26
C VAL A 48 -8.15 13.25 -4.86
N VAL A 49 -8.01 13.02 -3.55
CA VAL A 49 -7.33 11.84 -3.00
C VAL A 49 -8.37 10.89 -2.42
N VAL A 50 -8.28 9.62 -2.79
CA VAL A 50 -9.26 8.59 -2.41
C VAL A 50 -8.61 7.67 -1.38
N ASP A 51 -9.11 7.70 -0.15
CA ASP A 51 -8.60 6.85 0.94
C ASP A 51 -9.14 5.44 0.82
N ILE A 52 -8.27 4.48 0.51
CA ILE A 52 -8.64 3.07 0.31
C ILE A 52 -8.31 2.17 1.51
N LYS A 53 -7.77 2.71 2.60
CA LYS A 53 -7.23 1.91 3.70
C LYS A 53 -8.24 0.99 4.38
N ASP A 54 -9.48 1.45 4.49
CA ASP A 54 -10.51 0.76 5.25
C ASP A 54 -11.53 0.04 4.36
N LEU A 55 -11.26 -0.05 3.06
CA LEU A 55 -12.07 -0.86 2.16
C LEU A 55 -11.94 -2.36 2.50
N PRO A 56 -12.98 -3.17 2.25
CA PRO A 56 -12.96 -4.59 2.55
C PRO A 56 -11.73 -5.30 1.98
N GLY A 57 -11.06 -6.10 2.80
CA GLY A 57 -9.88 -6.89 2.43
C GLY A 57 -8.57 -6.13 2.35
N MET A 58 -8.57 -4.80 2.41
CA MET A 58 -7.35 -3.98 2.25
C MET A 58 -6.34 -4.14 3.40
N ARG A 59 -6.79 -4.64 4.56
CA ARG A 59 -5.91 -4.87 5.72
C ARG A 59 -5.78 -6.35 6.10
N ASP A 60 -6.20 -7.27 5.22
CA ASP A 60 -6.10 -8.70 5.48
C ASP A 60 -4.64 -9.16 5.51
N LEU A 61 -4.33 -10.03 6.46
CA LEU A 61 -3.06 -10.76 6.54
C LEU A 61 -3.36 -12.16 7.06
N LEU A 62 -3.56 -13.11 6.15
CA LEU A 62 -4.00 -14.45 6.51
C LEU A 62 -3.52 -15.51 5.50
N VAL A 63 -3.44 -16.75 5.97
CA VAL A 63 -3.24 -17.90 5.09
C VAL A 63 -4.58 -18.32 4.50
N VAL A 64 -4.64 -18.47 3.19
CA VAL A 64 -5.82 -18.98 2.48
C VAL A 64 -5.78 -20.51 2.35
N ARG A 65 -6.87 -21.11 1.88
CA ARG A 65 -7.06 -22.58 1.89
C ARG A 65 -5.98 -23.40 1.17
N ASN A 66 -5.36 -22.84 0.14
CA ASN A 66 -4.26 -23.49 -0.60
C ASN A 66 -2.88 -23.34 0.06
N GLY A 67 -2.81 -22.68 1.21
CA GLY A 67 -1.56 -22.42 1.92
C GLY A 67 -0.85 -21.13 1.54
N ASP A 68 -1.37 -20.35 0.58
CA ASP A 68 -0.79 -19.06 0.21
C ASP A 68 -1.05 -17.99 1.26
N LEU A 69 -0.17 -17.00 1.33
CA LEU A 69 -0.35 -15.82 2.14
C LEU A 69 -1.13 -14.74 1.37
N ARG A 70 -2.29 -14.35 1.87
CA ARG A 70 -3.04 -13.19 1.38
C ARG A 70 -2.62 -11.94 2.13
N ILE A 71 -2.22 -10.90 1.39
CA ILE A 71 -1.78 -9.62 1.94
C ILE A 71 -2.65 -8.51 1.37
N GLY A 72 -3.39 -7.82 2.23
CA GLY A 72 -4.18 -6.65 1.83
C GLY A 72 -3.27 -5.47 1.45
N ALA A 73 -3.65 -4.73 0.42
CA ALA A 73 -2.83 -3.65 -0.14
C ALA A 73 -2.53 -2.52 0.86
N ALA A 74 -3.39 -2.32 1.87
CA ALA A 74 -3.23 -1.28 2.88
C ALA A 74 -2.58 -1.77 4.19
N ILE A 75 -2.13 -3.03 4.26
CA ILE A 75 -1.38 -3.50 5.41
C ILE A 75 -0.01 -2.82 5.45
N THR A 76 0.42 -2.40 6.63
CA THR A 76 1.66 -1.64 6.77
C THR A 76 2.89 -2.54 6.78
N MET A 77 4.04 -1.99 6.43
CA MET A 77 5.31 -2.71 6.45
C MET A 77 5.63 -3.27 7.84
N ASN A 78 5.37 -2.51 8.92
CA ASN A 78 5.58 -3.02 10.28
C ASN A 78 4.61 -4.14 10.65
N GLN A 79 3.35 -4.10 10.20
CA GLN A 79 2.41 -5.20 10.44
C GLN A 79 2.88 -6.50 9.78
N VAL A 80 3.45 -6.43 8.59
CA VAL A 80 4.03 -7.61 7.91
C VAL A 80 5.32 -8.05 8.60
N ALA A 81 6.25 -7.14 8.83
CA ALA A 81 7.57 -7.44 9.39
C ALA A 81 7.50 -8.04 10.81
N LEU A 82 6.54 -7.59 11.62
CA LEU A 82 6.37 -8.03 13.01
C LEU A 82 5.36 -9.17 13.18
N SER A 83 4.72 -9.63 12.11
CA SER A 83 3.76 -10.73 12.16
C SER A 83 4.46 -12.07 12.41
N PRO A 84 4.15 -12.80 13.52
CA PRO A 84 4.68 -14.14 13.73
C PRO A 84 4.34 -15.11 12.60
N LEU A 85 3.18 -14.94 11.98
CA LEU A 85 2.75 -15.72 10.81
C LEU A 85 3.73 -15.53 9.65
N VAL A 86 4.09 -14.28 9.34
CA VAL A 86 4.99 -13.97 8.22
C VAL A 86 6.42 -14.35 8.55
N GLN A 87 6.88 -14.09 9.77
CA GLN A 87 8.23 -14.46 10.22
C GLN A 87 8.49 -15.98 10.15
N SER A 88 7.47 -16.80 10.44
CA SER A 88 7.61 -18.25 10.40
C SER A 88 7.46 -18.83 9.00
N GLY A 89 6.54 -18.35 8.17
CA GLY A 89 6.23 -18.92 6.87
C GLY A 89 6.89 -18.21 5.68
N TRP A 90 7.15 -16.90 5.81
CA TRP A 90 7.69 -16.04 4.75
C TRP A 90 8.79 -15.09 5.27
N PRO A 91 9.87 -15.60 5.88
CA PRO A 91 10.88 -14.78 6.58
C PRO A 91 11.53 -13.74 5.67
N LEU A 92 11.80 -14.06 4.41
CA LEU A 92 12.37 -13.10 3.46
C LEU A 92 11.46 -11.88 3.25
N LEU A 93 10.14 -12.07 3.26
CA LEU A 93 9.19 -10.97 3.16
C LEU A 93 9.20 -10.12 4.44
N ALA A 94 9.28 -10.74 5.61
CA ALA A 94 9.40 -10.01 6.87
C ALA A 94 10.66 -9.13 6.90
N GLU A 95 11.80 -9.67 6.46
CA GLU A 95 13.06 -8.93 6.35
C GLU A 95 12.98 -7.80 5.32
N GLY A 96 12.44 -8.06 4.12
CA GLY A 96 12.26 -7.05 3.08
C GLY A 96 11.36 -5.90 3.55
N CYS A 97 10.29 -6.19 4.28
CA CYS A 97 9.44 -5.16 4.87
C CYS A 97 10.15 -4.40 6.01
N ALA A 98 10.98 -5.05 6.79
CA ALA A 98 11.73 -4.45 7.89
C ALA A 98 12.86 -3.52 7.42
N SER A 99 13.40 -3.72 6.20
CA SER A 99 14.46 -2.87 5.62
C SER A 99 13.93 -1.56 5.02
N VAL A 100 12.61 -1.45 4.76
CA VAL A 100 12.02 -0.22 4.20
C VAL A 100 12.18 0.95 5.16
N ALA A 101 12.93 1.98 4.76
CA ALA A 101 13.04 3.27 5.44
C ALA A 101 13.22 3.18 6.98
N SER A 102 12.53 4.05 7.75
CA SER A 102 12.55 4.05 9.22
C SER A 102 11.35 3.29 9.83
N TYR A 103 11.49 2.88 11.09
CA TYR A 103 10.39 2.24 11.84
C TYR A 103 9.11 3.08 11.83
N GLN A 104 9.25 4.41 12.02
CA GLN A 104 8.14 5.35 12.03
C GLN A 104 7.43 5.40 10.68
N LEU A 105 8.21 5.43 9.60
CA LEU A 105 7.66 5.47 8.24
C LEU A 105 6.95 4.15 7.90
N ARG A 106 7.47 3.02 8.34
CA ARG A 106 6.86 1.69 8.15
C ARG A 106 5.50 1.52 8.83
N ASN A 107 5.16 2.35 9.82
CA ASN A 107 3.81 2.38 10.39
C ASN A 107 2.77 2.99 9.45
N ARG A 108 3.22 3.66 8.39
CA ARG A 108 2.37 4.29 7.37
C ARG A 108 2.53 3.65 6.00
N ALA A 109 3.77 3.38 5.60
CA ALA A 109 4.09 2.73 4.32
C ALA A 109 3.43 1.35 4.25
N THR A 110 2.78 1.06 3.13
CA THR A 110 2.02 -0.18 2.91
C THR A 110 2.64 -1.02 1.80
N VAL A 111 2.44 -2.33 1.83
CA VAL A 111 2.95 -3.24 0.81
C VAL A 111 2.40 -2.88 -0.57
N GLY A 112 1.09 -2.70 -0.70
CA GLY A 112 0.48 -2.31 -1.97
C GLY A 112 0.97 -0.95 -2.46
N GLY A 113 1.12 0.05 -1.56
CA GLY A 113 1.66 1.36 -1.91
C GLY A 113 3.10 1.29 -2.42
N ASN A 114 3.95 0.48 -1.79
CA ASN A 114 5.34 0.29 -2.19
C ASN A 114 5.44 -0.34 -3.59
N LEU A 115 4.65 -1.38 -3.85
CA LEU A 115 4.60 -2.03 -5.17
C LEU A 115 4.06 -1.09 -6.25
N CYS A 116 2.95 -0.39 -5.99
CA CYS A 116 2.35 0.54 -6.95
C CYS A 116 3.22 1.77 -7.22
N ASN A 117 4.09 2.17 -6.28
CA ASN A 117 5.08 3.22 -6.48
C ASN A 117 6.16 2.81 -7.47
N ALA A 118 6.38 1.48 -7.64
CA ALA A 118 7.30 0.87 -8.59
C ALA A 118 8.73 1.45 -8.54
N SER A 119 9.21 1.75 -7.33
CA SER A 119 10.60 2.18 -7.15
C SER A 119 11.55 1.03 -7.49
N PRO A 120 12.63 1.26 -8.27
CA PRO A 120 13.68 0.26 -8.49
C PRO A 120 14.35 -0.22 -7.19
N ALA A 121 14.26 0.59 -6.12
CA ALA A 121 14.79 0.30 -4.78
C ALA A 121 13.70 -0.18 -3.80
N ALA A 122 12.64 -0.84 -4.30
CA ALA A 122 11.57 -1.37 -3.44
C ALA A 122 12.03 -2.66 -2.77
N ASP A 123 12.33 -2.62 -1.47
CA ASP A 123 12.89 -3.75 -0.71
C ASP A 123 11.92 -4.93 -0.55
N SER A 124 10.60 -4.70 -0.58
CA SER A 124 9.61 -5.79 -0.49
C SER A 124 9.42 -6.57 -1.80
N ALA A 125 9.69 -5.96 -2.94
CA ALA A 125 9.44 -6.57 -4.25
C ALA A 125 10.31 -7.82 -4.52
N PRO A 126 11.63 -7.86 -4.24
CA PRO A 126 12.44 -9.06 -4.43
C PRO A 126 11.92 -10.27 -3.64
N ALA A 127 11.50 -10.04 -2.39
CA ALA A 127 10.96 -11.11 -1.56
C ALA A 127 9.65 -11.69 -2.16
N LEU A 128 8.76 -10.85 -2.64
CA LEU A 128 7.51 -11.29 -3.28
C LEU A 128 7.79 -12.08 -4.55
N ILE A 129 8.74 -11.64 -5.39
CA ILE A 129 9.16 -12.37 -6.59
C ILE A 129 9.71 -13.77 -6.22
N CYS A 130 10.54 -13.87 -5.18
CA CYS A 130 11.07 -15.15 -4.71
C CYS A 130 9.98 -16.11 -4.25
N TYR A 131 8.89 -15.63 -3.72
CA TYR A 131 7.73 -16.44 -3.33
C TYR A 131 6.71 -16.66 -4.45
N GLY A 132 6.94 -16.15 -5.65
CA GLY A 132 6.08 -16.34 -6.82
C GLY A 132 4.77 -15.51 -6.78
N ALA A 133 4.77 -14.39 -6.07
CA ALA A 133 3.62 -13.51 -5.93
C ALA A 133 3.44 -12.60 -7.16
#